data_7067b223a9106777db9ed96ad38745fe
#
_entry.id   7067b223a9106777db9ed96ad38745fe
#
_cell.length_a   1.000
_cell.length_b   1.000
_cell.length_c   1.000
_cell.angle_alpha   90.00
_cell.angle_beta   90.00
_cell.angle_gamma   90.00
#
_symmetry.space_group_name_H-M   'P 1'
#
loop_
_entity.id
_entity.type
_entity.pdbx_description
1 polymer ?
#
loop_
_entity_poly.entity_id
_entity_poly.type
_entity_poly.pdbx_seq_one_letter_code
_entity_poly.pdbx_strand_id
1 'polypeptide(L)'
;MKFNEKSYNNLCEDRVNNPLKLQKLLKMRKRRTKLTKDGKLFIVAADHTARGIIAASGNKMAMADRFELLGRLIRALTVPGVDGVLATADIIEELAYFGALDNKVVFGSINRAGILGADWELDDRQSAYDVAGIKEFGLEGGKTLLRIENTDSGVLNTMEMVSRVNSELSRAKKISIIEPLPYIKNSDGKFELNKSIEELVRVIGIASGLSSSSAFTWLKIPVLDDFEYAAKATTLPLMLLGGDPGKEWQQTFNKWEQAFKYKNVRALIPGRSLLFSPDLEVEDA
;
A
#
# COMPACT_ATOMS: atom_id res chain seq x y z
N MET A 1 -11.21 -19.44 -10.36
CA MET A 1 -12.71 -19.39 -10.44
C MET A 1 -13.07 -18.11 -11.17
N LYS A 2 -14.06 -18.11 -12.08
CA LYS A 2 -14.48 -16.87 -12.76
C LYS A 2 -15.20 -15.97 -11.76
N PHE A 3 -14.82 -14.69 -11.68
CA PHE A 3 -15.48 -13.71 -10.82
C PHE A 3 -16.80 -13.25 -11.44
N ASN A 4 -17.90 -13.39 -10.72
CA ASN A 4 -19.25 -12.94 -11.05
C ASN A 4 -20.12 -12.94 -9.78
N GLU A 5 -21.36 -12.43 -9.84
CA GLU A 5 -22.28 -12.36 -8.70
C GLU A 5 -22.48 -13.71 -8.00
N LYS A 6 -22.66 -14.79 -8.75
CA LYS A 6 -22.84 -16.13 -8.18
C LYS A 6 -21.61 -16.57 -7.35
N SER A 7 -20.41 -16.35 -7.88
CA SER A 7 -19.19 -16.72 -7.16
C SER A 7 -18.91 -15.79 -5.97
N TYR A 8 -19.32 -14.52 -6.06
CA TYR A 8 -19.24 -13.58 -4.94
C TYR A 8 -20.22 -13.96 -3.83
N ASN A 9 -21.45 -14.33 -4.16
CA ASN A 9 -22.41 -14.85 -3.18
C ASN A 9 -21.89 -16.12 -2.49
N ASN A 10 -21.24 -17.02 -3.24
CA ASN A 10 -20.60 -18.19 -2.65
C ASN A 10 -19.47 -17.82 -1.68
N LEU A 11 -18.69 -16.75 -1.96
CA LEU A 11 -17.71 -16.23 -1.02
C LEU A 11 -18.37 -15.77 0.28
N CYS A 12 -19.49 -15.04 0.19
CA CYS A 12 -20.22 -14.58 1.37
C CYS A 12 -20.73 -15.76 2.22
N GLU A 13 -21.28 -16.80 1.58
CA GLU A 13 -21.71 -18.03 2.26
C GLU A 13 -20.52 -18.77 2.89
N ASP A 14 -19.40 -18.88 2.20
CA ASP A 14 -18.20 -19.54 2.72
C ASP A 14 -17.60 -18.79 3.93
N ARG A 15 -17.70 -17.46 3.99
CA ARG A 15 -17.27 -16.70 5.16
C ARG A 15 -18.05 -17.09 6.43
N VAL A 16 -19.33 -17.46 6.29
CA VAL A 16 -20.18 -17.89 7.41
C VAL A 16 -19.97 -19.38 7.70
N ASN A 17 -20.06 -20.21 6.67
CA ASN A 17 -20.15 -21.66 6.84
C ASN A 17 -18.78 -22.35 6.90
N ASN A 18 -17.75 -21.73 6.31
CA ASN A 18 -16.39 -22.28 6.16
C ASN A 18 -15.32 -21.21 6.37
N PRO A 19 -15.26 -20.49 7.51
CA PRO A 19 -14.40 -19.30 7.66
C PRO A 19 -12.90 -19.58 7.43
N LEU A 20 -12.43 -20.76 7.73
CA LEU A 20 -11.03 -21.16 7.52
C LEU A 20 -10.68 -21.48 6.06
N LYS A 21 -11.67 -21.59 5.18
CA LYS A 21 -11.45 -21.90 3.75
C LYS A 21 -10.61 -20.82 3.06
N LEU A 22 -10.88 -19.53 3.34
CA LEU A 22 -10.18 -18.42 2.73
C LEU A 22 -8.69 -18.41 3.13
N GLN A 23 -8.42 -18.61 4.42
CA GLN A 23 -7.04 -18.71 4.93
C GLN A 23 -6.30 -19.90 4.34
N LYS A 24 -6.98 -21.05 4.21
CA LYS A 24 -6.41 -22.25 3.58
C LYS A 24 -6.02 -21.97 2.12
N LEU A 25 -6.90 -21.33 1.35
CA LEU A 25 -6.64 -20.95 -0.04
C LEU A 25 -5.47 -19.96 -0.14
N LEU A 26 -5.40 -18.98 0.75
CA LEU A 26 -4.26 -18.03 0.82
C LEU A 26 -2.94 -18.76 1.08
N LYS A 27 -2.90 -19.71 2.02
CA LYS A 27 -1.70 -20.53 2.30
C LYS A 27 -1.28 -21.42 1.13
N MET A 28 -2.26 -21.93 0.38
CA MET A 28 -2.05 -22.86 -0.75
C MET A 28 -1.72 -22.16 -2.08
N ARG A 29 -1.83 -20.82 -2.16
CA ARG A 29 -1.57 -20.09 -3.41
C ARG A 29 -0.20 -20.40 -3.97
N LYS A 30 -0.06 -20.44 -5.27
CA LYS A 30 1.23 -20.57 -5.93
C LYS A 30 2.05 -19.29 -5.75
N ARG A 31 3.14 -19.35 -4.97
CA ARG A 31 4.01 -18.20 -4.73
C ARG A 31 5.08 -18.04 -5.79
N ARG A 32 5.52 -16.81 -6.02
CA ARG A 32 6.68 -16.53 -6.88
C ARG A 32 7.97 -17.02 -6.22
N THR A 33 8.89 -17.52 -7.03
CA THR A 33 10.23 -17.93 -6.58
C THR A 33 11.18 -16.74 -6.44
N LYS A 34 10.96 -15.67 -7.21
CA LYS A 34 11.75 -14.43 -7.18
C LYS A 34 10.83 -13.24 -6.93
N LEU A 35 11.29 -12.28 -6.14
CA LEU A 35 10.54 -11.06 -5.86
C LEU A 35 10.27 -10.25 -7.14
N THR A 36 11.29 -10.05 -7.96
CA THR A 36 11.21 -9.30 -9.22
C THR A 36 11.71 -10.14 -10.39
N LYS A 37 11.32 -9.79 -11.60
CA LYS A 37 11.82 -10.36 -12.86
C LYS A 37 13.00 -9.55 -13.42
N ASP A 38 12.89 -8.22 -13.34
CA ASP A 38 13.81 -7.24 -13.95
C ASP A 38 14.36 -6.22 -12.94
N GLY A 39 14.17 -6.47 -11.64
CA GLY A 39 14.60 -5.58 -10.55
C GLY A 39 13.58 -4.50 -10.21
N LYS A 40 12.39 -4.51 -10.82
CA LYS A 40 11.29 -3.57 -10.56
C LYS A 40 10.01 -4.30 -10.17
N LEU A 41 9.06 -3.59 -9.56
CA LEU A 41 7.74 -4.09 -9.17
C LEU A 41 6.64 -3.13 -9.56
N PHE A 42 5.52 -3.66 -10.01
CA PHE A 42 4.26 -2.95 -10.15
C PHE A 42 3.22 -3.60 -9.23
N ILE A 43 2.83 -2.90 -8.17
CA ILE A 43 1.96 -3.40 -7.09
C ILE A 43 0.69 -2.55 -7.03
N VAL A 44 -0.47 -3.16 -6.98
CA VAL A 44 -1.75 -2.44 -6.81
C VAL A 44 -2.08 -2.30 -5.33
N ALA A 45 -2.32 -1.08 -4.86
CA ALA A 45 -2.65 -0.80 -3.46
C ALA A 45 -4.17 -0.72 -3.24
N ALA A 46 -4.68 -1.48 -2.28
CA ALA A 46 -6.10 -1.54 -1.94
C ALA A 46 -6.36 -1.57 -0.41
N ASP A 47 -5.55 -0.86 0.36
CA ASP A 47 -5.68 -0.81 1.83
C ASP A 47 -6.40 0.46 2.35
N HIS A 48 -6.99 1.27 1.46
CA HIS A 48 -7.56 2.58 1.76
C HIS A 48 -8.84 2.49 2.62
N THR A 49 -9.73 1.55 2.29
CA THR A 49 -11.04 1.40 2.94
C THR A 49 -10.95 1.15 4.44
N ALA A 50 -9.88 0.46 4.88
CA ALA A 50 -9.64 0.20 6.30
C ALA A 50 -9.28 1.46 7.13
N ARG A 51 -9.06 2.62 6.47
CA ARG A 51 -8.91 3.93 7.12
C ARG A 51 -10.09 4.87 6.88
N GLY A 52 -11.23 4.33 6.41
CA GLY A 52 -12.40 5.13 6.07
C GLY A 52 -12.29 5.90 4.75
N ILE A 53 -11.28 5.63 3.92
CA ILE A 53 -11.13 6.27 2.61
C ILE A 53 -11.87 5.45 1.57
N ILE A 54 -13.08 5.90 1.21
CA ILE A 54 -13.94 5.25 0.22
C ILE A 54 -14.16 6.11 -1.04
N ALA A 55 -13.65 7.33 -1.04
CA ALA A 55 -13.73 8.24 -2.19
C ALA A 55 -12.53 8.08 -3.13
N ALA A 56 -12.78 8.23 -4.43
CA ALA A 56 -11.77 8.32 -5.47
C ALA A 56 -12.30 9.14 -6.64
N SER A 57 -11.43 9.93 -7.29
CA SER A 57 -11.71 10.64 -8.55
C SER A 57 -13.01 11.46 -8.51
N GLY A 58 -13.28 12.13 -7.38
CA GLY A 58 -14.49 12.94 -7.18
C GLY A 58 -15.77 12.18 -6.82
N ASN A 59 -15.79 10.85 -6.92
CA ASN A 59 -16.89 10.02 -6.44
C ASN A 59 -16.68 9.66 -4.97
N LYS A 60 -17.60 10.12 -4.10
CA LYS A 60 -17.52 9.92 -2.64
C LYS A 60 -17.65 8.44 -2.21
N MET A 61 -18.22 7.58 -3.04
CA MET A 61 -18.53 6.18 -2.76
C MET A 61 -17.82 5.20 -3.71
N ALA A 62 -16.80 5.63 -4.44
CA ALA A 62 -16.14 4.83 -5.47
C ALA A 62 -15.66 3.45 -4.99
N MET A 63 -15.16 3.37 -3.76
CA MET A 63 -14.61 2.14 -3.18
C MET A 63 -15.56 1.46 -2.18
N ALA A 64 -16.82 1.91 -2.09
CA ALA A 64 -17.77 1.40 -1.10
C ALA A 64 -18.36 0.04 -1.48
N ASP A 65 -18.52 -0.23 -2.77
CA ASP A 65 -19.01 -1.51 -3.28
C ASP A 65 -17.87 -2.53 -3.32
N ARG A 66 -17.98 -3.58 -2.49
CA ARG A 66 -16.95 -4.64 -2.39
C ARG A 66 -16.89 -5.51 -3.64
N PHE A 67 -18.03 -5.78 -4.27
CA PHE A 67 -18.06 -6.55 -5.51
C PHE A 67 -17.30 -5.81 -6.62
N GLU A 68 -17.60 -4.53 -6.79
CA GLU A 68 -16.92 -3.67 -7.77
C GLU A 68 -15.42 -3.54 -7.48
N LEU A 69 -15.04 -3.29 -6.23
CA LEU A 69 -13.63 -3.19 -5.83
C LEU A 69 -12.84 -4.47 -6.13
N LEU A 70 -13.41 -5.64 -5.79
CA LEU A 70 -12.79 -6.93 -6.08
C LEU A 70 -12.70 -7.21 -7.57
N GLY A 71 -13.75 -6.86 -8.32
CA GLY A 71 -13.76 -7.00 -9.78
C GLY A 71 -12.63 -6.21 -10.43
N ARG A 72 -12.45 -4.95 -10.03
CA ARG A 72 -11.35 -4.09 -10.50
C ARG A 72 -9.97 -4.64 -10.11
N LEU A 73 -9.80 -5.09 -8.87
CA LEU A 73 -8.55 -5.68 -8.40
C LEU A 73 -8.19 -6.96 -9.17
N ILE A 74 -9.15 -7.85 -9.39
CA ILE A 74 -8.94 -9.08 -10.15
C ILE A 74 -8.53 -8.75 -11.59
N ARG A 75 -9.21 -7.81 -12.25
CA ARG A 75 -8.84 -7.35 -13.60
C ARG A 75 -7.43 -6.78 -13.61
N ALA A 76 -7.10 -5.83 -12.71
CA ALA A 76 -5.76 -5.25 -12.60
C ALA A 76 -4.67 -6.32 -12.44
N LEU A 77 -4.92 -7.33 -11.59
CA LEU A 77 -3.97 -8.42 -11.35
C LEU A 77 -3.79 -9.37 -12.55
N THR A 78 -4.71 -9.37 -13.53
CA THR A 78 -4.55 -10.15 -14.77
C THR A 78 -3.72 -9.42 -15.84
N VAL A 79 -3.54 -8.10 -15.71
CA VAL A 79 -2.74 -7.31 -16.67
C VAL A 79 -1.29 -7.78 -16.64
N PRO A 80 -0.67 -8.05 -17.81
CA PRO A 80 0.75 -8.36 -17.89
C PRO A 80 1.60 -7.21 -17.33
N GLY A 81 2.58 -7.53 -16.47
CA GLY A 81 3.43 -6.53 -15.82
C GLY A 81 2.97 -6.14 -14.40
N VAL A 82 1.71 -6.37 -14.04
CA VAL A 82 1.27 -6.21 -12.64
C VAL A 82 1.77 -7.38 -11.81
N ASP A 83 2.67 -7.07 -10.86
CA ASP A 83 3.40 -8.06 -10.08
C ASP A 83 2.65 -8.53 -8.84
N GLY A 84 1.77 -7.71 -8.27
CA GLY A 84 1.10 -8.09 -7.03
C GLY A 84 0.21 -7.02 -6.42
N VAL A 85 -0.09 -7.21 -5.13
CA VAL A 85 -1.03 -6.38 -4.37
C VAL A 85 -0.49 -6.02 -2.99
N LEU A 86 -0.85 -4.83 -2.52
CA LEU A 86 -0.79 -4.39 -1.13
C LEU A 86 -2.22 -4.17 -0.63
N ALA A 87 -2.66 -4.93 0.36
CA ALA A 87 -4.02 -4.81 0.88
C ALA A 87 -4.14 -5.25 2.36
N THR A 88 -5.34 -5.15 2.89
CA THR A 88 -5.73 -5.68 4.21
C THR A 88 -6.08 -7.17 4.12
N ALA A 89 -6.18 -7.83 5.26
CA ALA A 89 -6.37 -9.28 5.34
C ALA A 89 -7.64 -9.75 4.62
N ASP A 90 -8.74 -9.00 4.80
CA ASP A 90 -10.02 -9.30 4.17
C ASP A 90 -9.93 -9.33 2.64
N ILE A 91 -9.30 -8.32 2.04
CA ILE A 91 -9.12 -8.22 0.58
C ILE A 91 -8.13 -9.29 0.07
N ILE A 92 -7.03 -9.52 0.79
CA ILE A 92 -6.04 -10.55 0.41
C ILE A 92 -6.68 -11.95 0.41
N GLU A 93 -7.46 -12.29 1.43
CA GLU A 93 -8.17 -13.56 1.52
C GLU A 93 -9.21 -13.72 0.39
N GLU A 94 -9.95 -12.66 0.07
CA GLU A 94 -10.93 -12.65 -1.01
C GLU A 94 -10.28 -12.82 -2.38
N LEU A 95 -9.17 -12.14 -2.64
CA LEU A 95 -8.39 -12.32 -3.87
C LEU A 95 -7.81 -13.74 -3.97
N ALA A 96 -7.36 -14.32 -2.85
CA ALA A 96 -6.90 -15.71 -2.81
C ALA A 96 -8.05 -16.70 -3.09
N TYR A 97 -9.26 -16.42 -2.60
CA TYR A 97 -10.45 -17.22 -2.88
C TYR A 97 -10.74 -17.34 -4.38
N PHE A 98 -10.53 -16.27 -5.15
CA PHE A 98 -10.68 -16.24 -6.60
C PHE A 98 -9.44 -16.73 -7.38
N GLY A 99 -8.34 -17.07 -6.69
CA GLY A 99 -7.09 -17.49 -7.33
C GLY A 99 -6.30 -16.34 -7.98
N ALA A 100 -6.65 -15.09 -7.69
CA ALA A 100 -6.03 -13.90 -8.29
C ALA A 100 -4.59 -13.65 -7.78
N LEU A 101 -4.16 -14.32 -6.72
CA LEU A 101 -2.84 -14.14 -6.11
C LEU A 101 -1.79 -15.17 -6.54
N ASP A 102 -2.12 -16.08 -7.46
CA ASP A 102 -1.17 -17.05 -7.97
C ASP A 102 -0.04 -16.37 -8.75
N ASN A 103 1.20 -16.68 -8.39
CA ASN A 103 2.43 -16.05 -8.90
C ASN A 103 2.51 -14.52 -8.70
N LYS A 104 1.76 -13.98 -7.76
CA LYS A 104 1.77 -12.57 -7.38
C LYS A 104 2.54 -12.34 -6.08
N VAL A 105 3.17 -11.17 -5.95
CA VAL A 105 3.75 -10.64 -4.72
C VAL A 105 2.63 -10.07 -3.87
N VAL A 106 2.62 -10.37 -2.56
CA VAL A 106 1.55 -9.93 -1.66
C VAL A 106 2.14 -9.24 -0.44
N PHE A 107 1.77 -7.98 -0.23
CA PHE A 107 2.12 -7.21 0.95
C PHE A 107 0.90 -6.99 1.83
N GLY A 108 1.04 -7.21 3.14
CA GLY A 108 0.00 -6.94 4.12
C GLY A 108 0.10 -5.54 4.71
N SER A 109 -1.02 -4.82 4.83
CA SER A 109 -1.05 -3.57 5.57
C SER A 109 -0.98 -3.84 7.07
N ILE A 110 -0.18 -3.08 7.84
CA ILE A 110 0.12 -3.35 9.26
C ILE A 110 -0.65 -2.40 10.18
N ASN A 111 -0.66 -1.10 9.88
CA ASN A 111 -1.35 -0.10 10.69
C ASN A 111 -2.47 0.59 9.91
N ARG A 112 -3.67 0.55 10.46
CA ARG A 112 -4.89 1.17 9.92
C ARG A 112 -5.73 1.84 11.01
N ALA A 113 -5.15 2.06 12.22
CA ALA A 113 -5.83 2.70 13.34
C ALA A 113 -6.01 4.21 13.13
N GLY A 114 -5.13 4.85 12.37
CA GLY A 114 -5.19 6.28 12.05
C GLY A 114 -6.28 6.60 11.03
N ILE A 115 -7.54 6.58 11.49
CA ILE A 115 -8.73 6.81 10.66
C ILE A 115 -8.74 8.27 10.17
N LEU A 116 -9.08 8.48 8.90
CA LEU A 116 -9.16 9.79 8.29
C LEU A 116 -10.16 10.69 9.05
N GLY A 117 -9.69 11.85 9.50
CA GLY A 117 -10.50 12.85 10.20
C GLY A 117 -10.78 12.55 11.67
N ALA A 118 -10.19 11.51 12.25
CA ALA A 118 -10.26 11.24 13.69
C ALA A 118 -9.27 12.12 14.46
N ASP A 119 -9.59 12.47 15.72
CA ASP A 119 -8.70 13.24 16.61
C ASP A 119 -7.33 12.55 16.81
N TRP A 120 -7.30 11.22 16.72
CA TRP A 120 -6.10 10.40 16.82
C TRP A 120 -5.52 9.99 15.45
N GLU A 121 -5.82 10.71 14.39
CA GLU A 121 -5.47 10.31 13.02
C GLU A 121 -3.98 9.97 12.84
N LEU A 122 -3.07 10.61 13.55
CA LEU A 122 -1.64 10.37 13.47
C LEU A 122 -1.11 9.34 14.49
N ASP A 123 -1.91 8.93 15.48
CA ASP A 123 -1.61 7.78 16.35
C ASP A 123 -2.07 6.47 15.65
N ASP A 124 -1.34 6.10 14.61
CA ASP A 124 -1.69 4.98 13.72
C ASP A 124 -0.99 3.69 14.16
N ARG A 125 -1.48 3.11 15.24
CA ARG A 125 -0.91 1.88 15.82
C ARG A 125 -1.18 0.65 14.95
N GLN A 126 -0.45 -0.43 15.23
CA GLN A 126 -0.68 -1.74 14.61
C GLN A 126 -2.12 -2.22 14.85
N SER A 127 -2.85 -2.47 13.78
CA SER A 127 -4.28 -2.80 13.84
C SER A 127 -4.73 -3.76 12.74
N ALA A 128 -3.80 -4.22 11.89
CA ALA A 128 -4.05 -5.18 10.83
C ALA A 128 -3.02 -6.32 10.90
N TYR A 129 -2.27 -6.62 9.83
CA TYR A 129 -1.27 -7.68 9.91
C TYR A 129 -0.20 -7.42 10.97
N ASP A 130 0.19 -8.50 11.64
CA ASP A 130 1.44 -8.59 12.41
C ASP A 130 2.50 -9.40 11.64
N VAL A 131 3.71 -9.43 12.17
CA VAL A 131 4.82 -10.18 11.54
C VAL A 131 4.59 -11.69 11.57
N ALA A 132 3.89 -12.18 12.59
CA ALA A 132 3.51 -13.60 12.70
C ALA A 132 2.55 -13.99 11.57
N GLY A 133 1.49 -13.21 11.33
CA GLY A 133 0.55 -13.43 10.24
C GLY A 133 1.20 -13.30 8.85
N ILE A 134 2.09 -12.32 8.65
CA ILE A 134 2.88 -12.20 7.41
C ILE A 134 3.67 -13.47 7.13
N LYS A 135 4.30 -14.07 8.15
CA LYS A 135 5.04 -15.33 8.02
C LYS A 135 4.09 -16.50 7.78
N GLU A 136 3.03 -16.61 8.57
CA GLU A 136 2.06 -17.70 8.52
C GLU A 136 1.40 -17.84 7.15
N PHE A 137 0.95 -16.71 6.58
CA PHE A 137 0.32 -16.69 5.26
C PHE A 137 1.31 -16.58 4.10
N GLY A 138 2.61 -16.56 4.39
CA GLY A 138 3.67 -16.53 3.39
C GLY A 138 3.68 -15.26 2.56
N LEU A 139 3.28 -14.11 3.11
CA LEU A 139 3.38 -12.82 2.43
C LEU A 139 4.86 -12.41 2.24
N GLU A 140 5.13 -11.61 1.23
CA GLU A 140 6.49 -11.15 0.93
C GLU A 140 6.95 -10.07 1.91
N GLY A 141 6.02 -9.37 2.56
CA GLY A 141 6.32 -8.35 3.54
C GLY A 141 5.08 -7.63 4.04
N GLY A 142 5.32 -6.54 4.77
CA GLY A 142 4.27 -5.68 5.31
C GLY A 142 4.55 -4.21 5.08
N LYS A 143 3.48 -3.41 5.11
CA LYS A 143 3.56 -1.96 4.93
C LYS A 143 3.03 -1.23 6.16
N THR A 144 3.82 -0.27 6.64
CA THR A 144 3.42 0.69 7.66
C THR A 144 3.28 2.09 7.04
N LEU A 145 2.26 2.84 7.49
CA LEU A 145 2.10 4.25 7.19
C LEU A 145 2.67 5.06 8.36
N LEU A 146 3.53 6.03 8.06
CA LEU A 146 4.13 6.93 9.02
C LEU A 146 3.91 8.38 8.55
N ARG A 147 2.88 9.01 9.09
CA ARG A 147 2.60 10.43 8.85
C ARG A 147 3.25 11.24 9.95
N ILE A 148 4.06 12.21 9.59
CA ILE A 148 4.83 13.02 10.54
C ILE A 148 4.35 14.47 10.48
N GLU A 149 3.76 14.92 11.58
CA GLU A 149 3.46 16.28 11.91
C GLU A 149 4.11 16.59 13.27
N ASN A 150 4.90 17.66 13.36
CA ASN A 150 5.84 17.84 14.48
C ASN A 150 5.18 18.19 15.82
N THR A 151 3.93 18.65 15.81
CA THR A 151 3.22 19.06 17.03
C THR A 151 2.24 18.01 17.55
N ASP A 152 2.01 16.94 16.79
CA ASP A 152 1.08 15.88 17.17
C ASP A 152 1.78 14.75 17.95
N SER A 153 1.39 14.58 19.20
CA SER A 153 2.00 13.56 20.10
C SER A 153 1.75 12.12 19.67
N GLY A 154 0.71 11.85 18.88
CA GLY A 154 0.39 10.50 18.37
C GLY A 154 1.43 9.98 17.39
N VAL A 155 2.17 10.87 16.75
CA VAL A 155 3.28 10.51 15.84
C VAL A 155 4.33 9.66 16.54
N LEU A 156 4.66 9.94 17.80
CA LEU A 156 5.67 9.17 18.55
C LEU A 156 5.27 7.70 18.70
N ASN A 157 4.02 7.42 19.05
CA ASN A 157 3.51 6.04 19.17
C ASN A 157 3.61 5.30 17.83
N THR A 158 3.27 5.98 16.72
CA THR A 158 3.41 5.43 15.38
C THR A 158 4.87 5.16 15.03
N MET A 159 5.80 6.07 15.34
CA MET A 159 7.23 5.88 15.10
C MET A 159 7.80 4.68 15.88
N GLU A 160 7.46 4.52 17.15
CA GLU A 160 7.89 3.37 17.96
C GLU A 160 7.38 2.06 17.38
N MET A 161 6.11 2.01 17.00
CA MET A 161 5.51 0.84 16.34
C MET A 161 6.23 0.52 15.03
N VAL A 162 6.46 1.50 14.16
CA VAL A 162 7.17 1.33 12.87
C VAL A 162 8.57 0.80 13.09
N SER A 163 9.33 1.37 14.05
CA SER A 163 10.69 0.92 14.37
C SER A 163 10.72 -0.53 14.84
N ARG A 164 9.82 -0.92 15.74
CA ARG A 164 9.68 -2.29 16.24
C ARG A 164 9.34 -3.26 15.11
N VAL A 165 8.30 -2.98 14.35
CA VAL A 165 7.82 -3.83 13.25
C VAL A 165 8.87 -3.96 12.15
N ASN A 166 9.56 -2.88 11.77
CA ASN A 166 10.63 -2.92 10.78
C ASN A 166 11.78 -3.83 11.24
N SER A 167 12.17 -3.76 12.52
CA SER A 167 13.17 -4.65 13.09
C SER A 167 12.73 -6.13 13.10
N GLU A 168 11.46 -6.40 13.41
CA GLU A 168 10.90 -7.76 13.40
C GLU A 168 10.81 -8.33 11.96
N LEU A 169 10.36 -7.55 10.99
CA LEU A 169 10.32 -7.93 9.57
C LEU A 169 11.73 -8.22 9.03
N SER A 170 12.72 -7.39 9.39
CA SER A 170 14.11 -7.61 9.00
C SER A 170 14.65 -8.94 9.54
N ARG A 171 14.42 -9.25 10.82
CA ARG A 171 14.79 -10.56 11.41
C ARG A 171 14.08 -11.73 10.71
N ALA A 172 12.84 -11.53 10.28
CA ALA A 172 12.06 -12.53 9.55
C ALA A 172 12.45 -12.64 8.06
N LYS A 173 13.38 -11.82 7.56
CA LYS A 173 13.77 -11.69 6.15
C LYS A 173 12.57 -11.38 5.27
N LYS A 174 11.69 -10.48 5.75
CA LYS A 174 10.51 -9.99 5.07
C LYS A 174 10.67 -8.51 4.74
N ILE A 175 10.14 -8.08 3.58
CA ILE A 175 10.20 -6.69 3.18
C ILE A 175 9.36 -5.84 4.14
N SER A 176 9.95 -4.76 4.63
CA SER A 176 9.28 -3.72 5.39
C SER A 176 9.12 -2.50 4.49
N ILE A 177 7.88 -2.19 4.11
CA ILE A 177 7.57 -0.97 3.37
C ILE A 177 7.15 0.08 4.40
N ILE A 178 7.93 1.15 4.54
CA ILE A 178 7.54 2.32 5.33
C ILE A 178 7.04 3.39 4.36
N GLU A 179 5.86 3.93 4.60
CA GLU A 179 5.30 5.06 3.84
C GLU A 179 5.41 6.35 4.66
N PRO A 180 6.59 7.04 4.62
CA PRO A 180 6.81 8.25 5.37
C PRO A 180 6.21 9.44 4.62
N LEU A 181 5.28 10.13 5.25
CA LEU A 181 4.60 11.28 4.67
C LEU A 181 4.73 12.49 5.61
N PRO A 182 5.26 13.62 5.13
CA PRO A 182 5.20 14.86 5.90
C PRO A 182 3.77 15.40 5.89
N TYR A 183 3.27 15.75 7.04
CA TYR A 183 1.92 16.28 7.23
C TYR A 183 1.96 17.64 7.90
N ILE A 184 0.95 18.47 7.64
CA ILE A 184 0.67 19.75 8.30
C ILE A 184 -0.80 19.80 8.70
N LYS A 185 -1.12 20.65 9.68
CA LYS A 185 -2.49 21.09 9.94
C LYS A 185 -2.80 22.30 9.08
N ASN A 186 -3.88 22.24 8.30
CA ASN A 186 -4.37 23.41 7.56
C ASN A 186 -5.16 24.36 8.47
N SER A 187 -5.66 25.48 7.92
CA SER A 187 -6.43 26.49 8.67
C SER A 187 -7.67 25.94 9.36
N ASP A 188 -8.25 24.85 8.86
CA ASP A 188 -9.42 24.20 9.44
C ASP A 188 -9.06 23.15 10.50
N GLY A 189 -7.78 23.03 10.84
CA GLY A 189 -7.25 22.05 11.79
C GLY A 189 -7.18 20.61 11.25
N LYS A 190 -7.42 20.41 9.94
CA LYS A 190 -7.34 19.09 9.29
C LYS A 190 -5.93 18.78 8.86
N PHE A 191 -5.57 17.51 8.95
CA PHE A 191 -4.28 17.03 8.46
C PHE A 191 -4.27 16.89 6.94
N GLU A 192 -3.20 17.37 6.32
CA GLU A 192 -2.97 17.21 4.88
C GLU A 192 -1.49 16.96 4.57
N LEU A 193 -1.22 16.39 3.39
CA LEU A 193 0.13 16.15 2.93
C LEU A 193 0.85 17.50 2.70
N ASN A 194 1.98 17.70 3.39
CA ASN A 194 2.91 18.77 3.06
C ASN A 194 3.65 18.43 1.77
N LYS A 195 3.48 19.26 0.73
CA LYS A 195 4.07 19.05 -0.59
C LYS A 195 5.45 19.68 -0.76
N SER A 196 6.10 20.14 0.34
CA SER A 196 7.48 20.63 0.30
C SER A 196 8.45 19.47 0.08
N ILE A 197 9.38 19.65 -0.85
CA ILE A 197 10.42 18.65 -1.11
C ILE A 197 11.38 18.53 0.07
N GLU A 198 11.66 19.63 0.78
CA GLU A 198 12.51 19.63 1.96
C GLU A 198 11.92 18.78 3.07
N GLU A 199 10.61 18.90 3.30
CA GLU A 199 9.91 18.08 4.29
C GLU A 199 9.85 16.61 3.88
N LEU A 200 9.67 16.31 2.59
CA LEU A 200 9.76 14.93 2.10
C LEU A 200 11.15 14.35 2.34
N VAL A 201 12.21 15.09 2.02
CA VAL A 201 13.60 14.68 2.27
C VAL A 201 13.84 14.45 3.76
N ARG A 202 13.33 15.31 4.62
CA ARG A 202 13.44 15.18 6.08
C ARG A 202 12.79 13.88 6.58
N VAL A 203 11.57 13.58 6.17
CA VAL A 203 10.88 12.35 6.62
C VAL A 203 11.47 11.07 6.00
N ILE A 204 12.07 11.13 4.79
CA ILE A 204 12.86 10.05 4.21
C ILE A 204 14.08 9.75 5.11
N GLY A 205 14.80 10.78 5.56
CA GLY A 205 15.92 10.62 6.48
C GLY A 205 15.52 9.97 7.80
N ILE A 206 14.42 10.45 8.41
CA ILE A 206 13.85 9.88 9.64
C ILE A 206 13.52 8.39 9.43
N ALA A 207 12.73 8.06 8.40
CA ALA A 207 12.29 6.69 8.14
C ALA A 207 13.46 5.75 7.81
N SER A 208 14.49 6.23 7.13
CA SER A 208 15.69 5.44 6.83
C SER A 208 16.47 5.03 8.07
N GLY A 209 16.40 5.82 9.15
CA GLY A 209 17.08 5.58 10.43
C GLY A 209 16.25 4.77 11.43
N LEU A 210 14.97 4.44 11.14
CA LEU A 210 14.14 3.67 12.05
C LEU A 210 14.47 2.18 12.00
N SER A 211 14.75 1.57 13.13
CA SER A 211 15.00 0.16 13.36
C SER A 211 16.47 -0.23 13.57
N SER A 212 16.69 -1.48 14.00
CA SER A 212 18.02 -2.05 14.22
C SER A 212 18.72 -2.53 12.93
N SER A 213 18.02 -2.52 11.80
CA SER A 213 18.57 -2.93 10.49
C SER A 213 17.69 -2.41 9.35
N SER A 214 18.30 -1.89 8.31
CA SER A 214 17.63 -1.45 7.08
C SER A 214 17.64 -2.50 5.96
N ALA A 215 18.11 -3.72 6.23
CA ALA A 215 18.40 -4.73 5.20
C ALA A 215 17.21 -5.07 4.28
N PHE A 216 15.98 -5.00 4.77
CA PHE A 216 14.75 -5.29 3.99
C PHE A 216 13.81 -4.09 3.95
N THR A 217 14.30 -2.89 4.25
CA THR A 217 13.49 -1.67 4.29
C THR A 217 13.37 -1.04 2.92
N TRP A 218 12.14 -0.75 2.50
CA TRP A 218 11.77 -0.02 1.31
C TRP A 218 10.93 1.19 1.70
N LEU A 219 11.04 2.31 1.01
CA LEU A 219 10.27 3.50 1.28
C LEU A 219 9.23 3.73 0.20
N LYS A 220 7.96 3.93 0.59
CA LYS A 220 6.86 4.29 -0.31
C LYS A 220 6.60 5.79 -0.21
N ILE A 221 6.91 6.55 -1.26
CA ILE A 221 6.91 8.01 -1.25
C ILE A 221 6.13 8.63 -2.42
N PRO A 222 5.58 9.84 -2.27
CA PRO A 222 5.01 10.59 -3.38
C PRO A 222 6.11 11.10 -4.33
N VAL A 223 5.74 11.34 -5.58
CA VAL A 223 6.59 12.08 -6.53
C VAL A 223 6.15 13.55 -6.49
N LEU A 224 6.98 14.38 -5.90
CA LEU A 224 6.83 15.84 -5.88
C LEU A 224 7.70 16.48 -6.96
N ASP A 225 7.56 17.80 -7.14
CA ASP A 225 8.51 18.56 -7.94
C ASP A 225 9.91 18.46 -7.28
N ASP A 226 10.96 18.62 -8.05
CA ASP A 226 12.35 18.46 -7.58
C ASP A 226 12.66 17.09 -6.94
N PHE A 227 12.00 16.03 -7.40
CA PHE A 227 12.11 14.65 -6.89
C PHE A 227 13.55 14.13 -6.79
N GLU A 228 14.49 14.74 -7.51
CA GLU A 228 15.92 14.43 -7.43
C GLU A 228 16.45 14.46 -6.00
N TYR A 229 16.02 15.45 -5.19
CA TYR A 229 16.44 15.53 -3.78
C TYR A 229 15.92 14.36 -2.96
N ALA A 230 14.67 13.94 -3.17
CA ALA A 230 14.11 12.76 -2.51
C ALA A 230 14.84 11.47 -2.92
N ALA A 231 15.15 11.32 -4.20
CA ALA A 231 15.88 10.15 -4.71
C ALA A 231 17.32 10.08 -4.17
N LYS A 232 17.97 11.22 -3.94
CA LYS A 232 19.32 11.29 -3.38
C LYS A 232 19.39 11.20 -1.86
N ALA A 233 18.26 11.38 -1.17
CA ALA A 233 18.20 11.40 0.30
C ALA A 233 18.43 10.04 0.95
N THR A 234 18.38 8.93 0.19
CA THR A 234 18.54 7.57 0.70
C THR A 234 19.11 6.61 -0.35
N THR A 235 19.77 5.57 0.12
CA THR A 235 20.16 4.41 -0.72
C THR A 235 19.12 3.29 -0.69
N LEU A 236 18.07 3.41 0.12
CA LEU A 236 17.01 2.41 0.21
C LEU A 236 16.19 2.36 -1.09
N PRO A 237 15.63 1.20 -1.43
CA PRO A 237 14.71 1.09 -2.56
C PRO A 237 13.47 1.96 -2.34
N LEU A 238 13.11 2.73 -3.36
CA LEU A 238 11.96 3.61 -3.37
C LEU A 238 10.81 2.99 -4.17
N MET A 239 9.59 3.11 -3.64
CA MET A 239 8.33 2.75 -4.27
C MET A 239 7.52 4.04 -4.45
N LEU A 240 7.07 4.31 -5.67
CA LEU A 240 6.30 5.51 -5.97
C LEU A 240 4.83 5.27 -5.68
N LEU A 241 4.20 6.11 -4.85
CA LEU A 241 2.76 6.02 -4.58
C LEU A 241 1.93 6.75 -5.65
N GLY A 242 0.66 6.34 -5.80
CA GLY A 242 -0.25 6.90 -6.80
C GLY A 242 -1.01 8.15 -6.35
N GLY A 243 -1.38 8.21 -5.09
CA GLY A 243 -2.30 9.26 -4.60
C GLY A 243 -3.71 9.12 -5.16
N ASP A 244 -4.46 10.22 -5.07
CA ASP A 244 -5.72 10.40 -5.80
C ASP A 244 -5.40 11.18 -7.09
N PRO A 245 -5.68 10.66 -8.29
CA PRO A 245 -5.16 11.23 -9.53
C PRO A 245 -5.83 12.58 -9.87
N GLY A 246 -7.03 12.83 -9.35
CA GLY A 246 -7.81 14.00 -9.76
C GLY A 246 -8.05 14.00 -11.28
N LYS A 247 -8.15 15.20 -11.86
CA LYS A 247 -8.33 15.39 -13.31
C LYS A 247 -6.99 15.37 -14.10
N GLU A 248 -5.86 15.43 -13.41
CA GLU A 248 -4.52 15.58 -14.01
C GLU A 248 -3.68 14.29 -13.95
N TRP A 249 -4.33 13.14 -14.12
CA TRP A 249 -3.68 11.82 -14.01
C TRP A 249 -2.50 11.65 -14.99
N GLN A 250 -2.55 12.24 -16.19
CA GLN A 250 -1.47 12.19 -17.18
C GLN A 250 -0.17 12.84 -16.67
N GLN A 251 -0.26 13.97 -15.95
CA GLN A 251 0.90 14.60 -15.34
C GLN A 251 1.54 13.70 -14.27
N THR A 252 0.71 12.98 -13.53
CA THR A 252 1.19 12.01 -12.53
C THR A 252 2.00 10.88 -13.21
N PHE A 253 1.53 10.35 -14.32
CA PHE A 253 2.24 9.30 -15.05
C PHE A 253 3.57 9.79 -15.61
N ASN A 254 3.62 11.00 -16.18
CA ASN A 254 4.86 11.62 -16.65
C ASN A 254 5.87 11.80 -15.50
N LYS A 255 5.41 12.22 -14.32
CA LYS A 255 6.26 12.33 -13.12
C LYS A 255 6.84 10.98 -12.70
N TRP A 256 6.04 9.90 -12.71
CA TRP A 256 6.53 8.55 -12.41
C TRP A 256 7.60 8.11 -13.42
N GLU A 257 7.37 8.29 -14.72
CA GLU A 257 8.35 7.94 -15.75
C GLU A 257 9.69 8.65 -15.52
N GLN A 258 9.67 9.96 -15.21
CA GLN A 258 10.88 10.71 -14.89
C GLN A 258 11.56 10.19 -13.61
N ALA A 259 10.79 9.84 -12.57
CA ALA A 259 11.33 9.31 -11.33
C ALA A 259 12.02 7.94 -11.50
N PHE A 260 11.56 7.10 -12.44
CA PHE A 260 12.20 5.80 -12.74
C PHE A 260 13.60 5.89 -13.34
N LYS A 261 14.11 7.07 -13.66
CA LYS A 261 15.51 7.30 -14.07
C LYS A 261 16.50 7.11 -12.91
N TYR A 262 16.04 7.26 -11.66
CA TYR A 262 16.87 7.07 -10.48
C TYR A 262 17.00 5.59 -10.13
N LYS A 263 18.25 5.14 -9.92
CA LYS A 263 18.58 3.70 -9.73
C LYS A 263 17.92 3.05 -8.52
N ASN A 264 17.62 3.82 -7.48
CA ASN A 264 16.97 3.32 -6.27
C ASN A 264 15.43 3.34 -6.36
N VAL A 265 14.82 3.91 -7.40
CA VAL A 265 13.39 3.76 -7.67
C VAL A 265 13.15 2.37 -8.26
N ARG A 266 12.44 1.53 -7.50
CA ARG A 266 12.30 0.09 -7.76
C ARG A 266 10.87 -0.39 -7.89
N ALA A 267 9.88 0.45 -7.56
CA ALA A 267 8.50 0.04 -7.69
C ALA A 267 7.56 1.20 -7.95
N LEU A 268 6.44 0.89 -8.59
CA LEU A 268 5.24 1.70 -8.64
C LEU A 268 4.17 0.98 -7.82
N ILE A 269 3.48 1.75 -6.96
CA ILE A 269 2.45 1.19 -6.07
C ILE A 269 1.20 2.10 -6.05
N PRO A 270 0.50 2.23 -7.20
CA PRO A 270 -0.73 2.99 -7.32
C PRO A 270 -1.89 2.26 -6.64
N GLY A 271 -2.89 3.00 -6.23
CA GLY A 271 -4.15 2.49 -5.71
C GLY A 271 -5.31 3.10 -6.47
N ARG A 272 -5.87 4.18 -5.93
CA ARG A 272 -7.03 4.88 -6.51
C ARG A 272 -6.78 5.39 -7.92
N SER A 273 -5.55 5.86 -8.19
CA SER A 273 -5.14 6.35 -9.50
C SER A 273 -5.22 5.30 -10.62
N LEU A 274 -5.10 4.03 -10.28
CA LEU A 274 -5.25 2.92 -11.21
C LEU A 274 -6.68 2.36 -11.20
N LEU A 275 -7.15 2.00 -10.00
CA LEU A 275 -8.42 1.28 -9.86
C LEU A 275 -9.64 2.13 -10.20
N PHE A 276 -9.55 3.45 -10.03
CA PHE A 276 -10.64 4.40 -10.21
C PHE A 276 -10.17 5.62 -11.02
N SER A 277 -9.42 5.37 -12.10
CA SER A 277 -9.06 6.42 -13.07
C SER A 277 -10.34 7.03 -13.66
N PRO A 278 -10.44 8.37 -13.80
CA PRO A 278 -11.67 9.00 -14.26
C PRO A 278 -12.12 8.58 -15.67
N ASP A 279 -11.16 8.36 -16.57
CA ASP A 279 -11.43 8.25 -18.01
C ASP A 279 -10.91 6.93 -18.61
N LEU A 280 -10.40 6.02 -17.80
CA LEU A 280 -9.79 4.78 -18.26
C LEU A 280 -10.38 3.56 -17.56
N GLU A 281 -10.52 2.47 -18.30
CA GLU A 281 -10.72 1.16 -17.68
C GLU A 281 -9.45 0.72 -16.96
N VAL A 282 -9.60 -0.17 -16.00
CA VAL A 282 -8.48 -0.61 -15.13
C VAL A 282 -7.35 -1.25 -15.92
N GLU A 283 -7.68 -1.90 -17.04
CA GLU A 283 -6.73 -2.58 -17.92
C GLU A 283 -5.92 -1.59 -18.77
N ASP A 284 -6.44 -0.39 -18.99
CA ASP A 284 -5.87 0.66 -19.84
C ASP A 284 -5.14 1.74 -19.03
N ALA A 285 -5.39 1.76 -17.69
CA ALA A 285 -4.75 2.68 -16.75
C ALA A 285 -3.41 2.12 -16.25
#